data_f705ba903c3390808c401df0979c563c
#
_entry.id   f705ba903c3390808c401df0979c563c
#
_cell.length_a   1.000
_cell.length_b   1.000
_cell.length_c   1.000
_cell.angle_alpha   90.00
_cell.angle_beta   90.00
_cell.angle_gamma   90.00
#
_symmetry.space_group_name_H-M   'P 1'
#
loop_
_entity.id
_entity.type
_entity.pdbx_description
1 polymer ?
#
loop_
_entity_poly.entity_id
_entity_poly.type
_entity_poly.pdbx_seq_one_letter_code
_entity_poly.pdbx_strand_id
1 'polypeptide(L)'
;MPEDIFQGLEMFGLSSYEIKVYKTLLIKGPQNSTDIVKNSGIPQPRVYDIFNNLVRKGLIESSQIGKKKIFRAVPVKNALSHHITEMNAFLDELDKVVREETKNSSVKTPYIWLIENSEKILERMKELITEAKYEVILSLRKENLEELLKILNNEARRGITIALVTFPDTGEDLIARLNPNIVIKKRDGIASEVLIADRSKGILNAENSSKTNYGLYFEEDEIIHILNYYFYHTIWWPSFYITDFTNSNSRKISTAWLTCEAVSSYKTKGMRVTAKLRLKMGDEEKDMTGEISQISVVPGLRHTFYLKSRSGRISVGGKTARFENARLLYGVLNAK
;
A
#
# COMPACT_ATOMS: atom_id res chain seq x y z
N MET A 1 31.35 15.94 -11.66
CA MET A 1 30.22 15.01 -11.78
C MET A 1 30.44 13.94 -10.73
N PRO A 2 29.47 13.58 -9.90
CA PRO A 2 29.66 12.53 -8.91
C PRO A 2 30.04 11.24 -9.64
N GLU A 3 31.20 10.67 -9.31
CA GLU A 3 31.67 9.38 -9.84
C GLU A 3 30.70 8.24 -9.56
N ASP A 4 29.83 8.44 -8.64
CA ASP A 4 28.91 7.49 -8.04
C ASP A 4 27.70 7.12 -8.91
N ILE A 5 27.22 8.02 -9.78
CA ILE A 5 25.98 7.76 -10.52
C ILE A 5 26.08 6.61 -11.52
N PHE A 6 27.25 6.40 -12.11
CA PHE A 6 27.47 5.29 -13.04
C PHE A 6 27.65 3.93 -12.34
N GLN A 7 28.06 3.92 -11.07
CA GLN A 7 28.15 2.69 -10.28
C GLN A 7 26.77 2.08 -10.08
N GLY A 8 25.70 2.88 -10.03
CA GLY A 8 24.34 2.38 -10.01
C GLY A 8 23.97 1.43 -11.16
N LEU A 9 24.75 1.39 -12.25
CA LEU A 9 24.56 0.42 -13.32
C LEU A 9 24.92 -1.03 -12.92
N GLU A 10 25.59 -1.23 -11.79
CA GLU A 10 25.84 -2.56 -11.22
C GLU A 10 24.55 -3.28 -10.88
N MET A 11 23.50 -2.55 -10.46
CA MET A 11 22.17 -3.12 -10.21
C MET A 11 21.53 -3.77 -11.45
N PHE A 12 21.97 -3.41 -12.67
CA PHE A 12 21.58 -4.03 -13.93
C PHE A 12 22.56 -5.13 -14.38
N GLY A 13 23.42 -5.60 -13.48
CA GLY A 13 24.37 -6.68 -13.75
C GLY A 13 25.55 -6.29 -14.66
N LEU A 14 25.94 -5.01 -14.69
CA LEU A 14 27.12 -4.57 -15.36
C LEU A 14 28.35 -4.71 -14.45
N SER A 15 29.41 -5.29 -14.98
CA SER A 15 30.71 -5.30 -14.31
C SER A 15 31.36 -3.91 -14.37
N SER A 16 32.32 -3.66 -13.45
CA SER A 16 33.05 -2.39 -13.40
C SER A 16 33.74 -2.03 -14.73
N TYR A 17 34.19 -3.02 -15.49
CA TYR A 17 34.80 -2.80 -16.82
C TYR A 17 33.73 -2.47 -17.87
N GLU A 18 32.60 -3.13 -17.86
CA GLU A 18 31.47 -2.80 -18.75
C GLU A 18 30.97 -1.38 -18.51
N ILE A 19 30.87 -0.96 -17.24
CA ILE A 19 30.49 0.42 -16.87
C ILE A 19 31.51 1.43 -17.41
N LYS A 20 32.80 1.17 -17.29
CA LYS A 20 33.86 2.06 -17.83
C LYS A 20 33.77 2.23 -19.33
N VAL A 21 33.55 1.15 -20.08
CA VAL A 21 33.37 1.20 -21.54
C VAL A 21 32.13 1.95 -21.93
N TYR A 22 30.99 1.61 -21.31
CA TYR A 22 29.71 2.22 -21.62
C TYR A 22 29.71 3.73 -21.28
N LYS A 23 30.23 4.11 -20.11
CA LYS A 23 30.45 5.52 -19.73
C LYS A 23 31.32 6.27 -20.75
N THR A 24 32.41 5.64 -21.19
CA THR A 24 33.30 6.24 -22.17
C THR A 24 32.59 6.54 -23.48
N LEU A 25 31.78 5.60 -23.98
CA LEU A 25 31.01 5.76 -25.21
C LEU A 25 29.85 6.76 -25.07
N LEU A 26 29.21 6.84 -23.90
CA LEU A 26 28.18 7.82 -23.63
C LEU A 26 28.72 9.26 -23.61
N ILE A 27 29.92 9.44 -23.04
CA ILE A 27 30.50 10.78 -22.84
C ILE A 27 31.28 11.23 -24.06
N LYS A 28 32.05 10.34 -24.66
CA LYS A 28 32.98 10.68 -25.76
C LYS A 28 32.44 10.36 -27.17
N GLY A 29 31.25 9.74 -27.24
CA GLY A 29 30.62 9.35 -28.50
C GLY A 29 31.22 8.09 -29.13
N PRO A 30 30.89 7.82 -30.43
CA PRO A 30 31.32 6.61 -31.13
C PRO A 30 32.83 6.54 -31.29
N GLN A 31 33.43 5.36 -31.04
CA GLN A 31 34.89 5.13 -31.10
C GLN A 31 35.21 3.74 -31.64
N ASN A 32 36.44 3.56 -32.16
CA ASN A 32 36.97 2.23 -32.44
C ASN A 32 37.51 1.55 -31.17
N SER A 33 37.78 0.26 -31.25
CA SER A 33 38.24 -0.55 -30.08
C SER A 33 39.51 -0.01 -29.43
N THR A 34 40.47 0.48 -30.21
CA THR A 34 41.75 1.01 -29.70
C THR A 34 41.52 2.29 -28.86
N ASP A 35 40.68 3.19 -29.36
CA ASP A 35 40.38 4.45 -28.69
C ASP A 35 39.56 4.21 -27.41
N ILE A 36 38.63 3.23 -27.44
CA ILE A 36 37.87 2.84 -26.23
C ILE A 36 38.80 2.32 -25.14
N VAL A 37 39.75 1.43 -25.47
CA VAL A 37 40.75 0.92 -24.54
C VAL A 37 41.54 2.06 -23.91
N LYS A 38 42.07 2.93 -24.74
CA LYS A 38 42.85 4.09 -24.28
C LYS A 38 42.05 5.02 -23.37
N ASN A 39 40.78 5.23 -23.69
CA ASN A 39 39.94 6.19 -23.01
C ASN A 39 39.24 5.63 -21.78
N SER A 40 38.96 4.33 -21.70
CA SER A 40 38.31 3.66 -20.60
C SER A 40 39.26 3.08 -19.55
N GLY A 41 40.55 2.90 -19.93
CA GLY A 41 41.55 2.31 -19.04
C GLY A 41 41.33 0.83 -18.77
N ILE A 42 40.61 0.11 -19.62
CA ILE A 42 40.39 -1.34 -19.46
C ILE A 42 41.59 -2.14 -20.03
N PRO A 43 41.89 -3.34 -19.47
CA PRO A 43 42.94 -4.20 -19.99
C PRO A 43 42.66 -4.72 -21.40
N GLN A 44 43.60 -4.58 -22.33
CA GLN A 44 43.47 -4.97 -23.74
C GLN A 44 43.02 -6.43 -23.98
N PRO A 45 43.46 -7.44 -23.19
CA PRO A 45 43.03 -8.83 -23.40
C PRO A 45 41.55 -9.10 -23.19
N ARG A 46 40.84 -8.26 -22.40
CA ARG A 46 39.42 -8.43 -22.07
C ARG A 46 38.44 -7.62 -22.93
N VAL A 47 38.95 -6.84 -23.84
CA VAL A 47 38.17 -5.86 -24.62
C VAL A 47 37.05 -6.48 -25.44
N TYR A 48 37.37 -7.58 -26.13
CA TYR A 48 36.38 -8.23 -27.02
C TYR A 48 35.24 -8.90 -26.22
N ASP A 49 35.55 -9.50 -25.07
CA ASP A 49 34.53 -10.10 -24.20
C ASP A 49 33.61 -9.04 -23.63
N ILE A 50 34.17 -7.90 -23.22
CA ILE A 50 33.40 -6.76 -22.71
C ILE A 50 32.48 -6.21 -23.80
N PHE A 51 33.00 -6.01 -25.04
CA PHE A 51 32.18 -5.51 -26.13
C PHE A 51 31.07 -6.48 -26.53
N ASN A 52 31.36 -7.77 -26.61
CA ASN A 52 30.38 -8.80 -26.92
C ASN A 52 29.25 -8.85 -25.81
N ASN A 53 29.64 -8.74 -24.57
CA ASN A 53 28.68 -8.67 -23.47
C ASN A 53 27.81 -7.42 -23.55
N LEU A 54 28.40 -6.26 -23.79
CA LEU A 54 27.64 -5.00 -23.89
C LEU A 54 26.73 -4.98 -25.13
N VAL A 55 27.15 -5.58 -26.28
CA VAL A 55 26.30 -5.73 -27.46
C VAL A 55 25.15 -6.69 -27.16
N ARG A 56 25.42 -7.84 -26.52
CA ARG A 56 24.38 -8.81 -26.10
C ARG A 56 23.36 -8.22 -25.12
N LYS A 57 23.82 -7.35 -24.23
CA LYS A 57 22.97 -6.59 -23.30
C LYS A 57 22.25 -5.41 -23.95
N GLY A 58 22.45 -5.14 -25.26
CA GLY A 58 21.82 -4.02 -25.95
C GLY A 58 22.30 -2.63 -25.53
N LEU A 59 23.43 -2.54 -24.81
CA LEU A 59 23.98 -1.28 -24.29
C LEU A 59 24.85 -0.54 -25.29
N ILE A 60 25.49 -1.27 -26.20
CA ILE A 60 26.28 -0.71 -27.32
C ILE A 60 25.90 -1.37 -28.63
N GLU A 61 26.08 -0.64 -29.69
CA GLU A 61 25.97 -1.11 -31.07
C GLU A 61 27.31 -1.02 -31.78
N SER A 62 27.52 -1.86 -32.78
CA SER A 62 28.72 -1.80 -33.60
C SER A 62 28.39 -1.68 -35.09
N SER A 63 29.15 -0.89 -35.80
CA SER A 63 29.05 -0.72 -37.27
C SER A 63 30.42 -0.81 -37.91
N GLN A 64 30.48 -1.35 -39.12
CA GLN A 64 31.70 -1.40 -39.92
C GLN A 64 31.78 -0.14 -40.78
N ILE A 65 32.83 0.65 -40.60
CA ILE A 65 33.12 1.84 -41.41
C ILE A 65 34.49 1.64 -42.06
N GLY A 66 34.49 1.29 -43.34
CA GLY A 66 35.71 0.89 -44.05
C GLY A 66 36.32 -0.37 -43.42
N LYS A 67 37.61 -0.27 -43.05
CA LYS A 67 38.32 -1.39 -42.37
C LYS A 67 38.23 -1.35 -40.86
N LYS A 68 37.52 -0.38 -40.26
CA LYS A 68 37.42 -0.20 -38.79
C LYS A 68 36.03 -0.50 -38.30
N LYS A 69 35.95 -1.26 -37.17
CA LYS A 69 34.74 -1.48 -36.43
C LYS A 69 34.57 -0.32 -35.42
N ILE A 70 33.47 0.38 -35.50
CA ILE A 70 33.11 1.49 -34.61
C ILE A 70 31.98 1.05 -33.66
N PHE A 71 32.10 1.42 -32.40
CA PHE A 71 31.09 1.15 -31.37
C PHE A 71 30.46 2.46 -30.92
N ARG A 72 29.14 2.43 -30.65
CA ARG A 72 28.41 3.54 -30.06
C ARG A 72 27.57 3.07 -28.88
N ALA A 73 27.38 3.90 -27.86
CA ALA A 73 26.45 3.62 -26.79
C ALA A 73 25.01 3.83 -27.27
N VAL A 74 24.13 2.93 -26.85
CA VAL A 74 22.68 3.16 -26.91
C VAL A 74 22.31 4.09 -25.75
N PRO A 75 21.46 5.11 -25.96
CA PRO A 75 21.05 6.02 -24.87
C PRO A 75 20.52 5.24 -23.67
N VAL A 76 20.89 5.65 -22.45
CA VAL A 76 20.61 4.92 -21.20
C VAL A 76 19.13 4.53 -21.04
N LYS A 77 18.22 5.49 -21.31
CA LYS A 77 16.79 5.21 -21.22
C LYS A 77 16.34 4.11 -22.20
N ASN A 78 16.85 4.12 -23.41
CA ASN A 78 16.47 3.13 -24.43
C ASN A 78 17.06 1.75 -24.13
N ALA A 79 18.32 1.71 -23.70
CA ALA A 79 19.01 0.48 -23.34
C ALA A 79 18.39 -0.23 -22.15
N LEU A 80 18.01 0.52 -21.11
CA LEU A 80 17.49 -0.04 -19.86
C LEU A 80 15.97 -0.21 -19.85
N SER A 81 15.20 0.52 -20.68
CA SER A 81 13.73 0.38 -20.71
C SER A 81 13.27 -1.03 -21.05
N HIS A 82 13.98 -1.70 -21.97
CA HIS A 82 13.66 -3.09 -22.31
C HIS A 82 13.86 -4.03 -21.10
N HIS A 83 14.99 -3.92 -20.40
CA HIS A 83 15.26 -4.73 -19.21
C HIS A 83 14.25 -4.48 -18.09
N ILE A 84 13.82 -3.23 -17.89
CA ILE A 84 12.78 -2.91 -16.90
C ILE A 84 11.45 -3.56 -17.30
N THR A 85 11.09 -3.54 -18.56
CA THR A 85 9.85 -4.17 -19.05
C THR A 85 9.89 -5.70 -18.89
N GLU A 86 11.00 -6.34 -19.26
CA GLU A 86 11.20 -7.78 -19.08
C GLU A 86 11.17 -8.17 -17.59
N MET A 87 11.82 -7.40 -16.72
CA MET A 87 11.81 -7.63 -15.28
C MET A 87 10.40 -7.55 -14.71
N ASN A 88 9.63 -6.53 -15.08
CA ASN A 88 8.25 -6.40 -14.63
C ASN A 88 7.39 -7.56 -15.12
N ALA A 89 7.52 -7.97 -16.39
CA ALA A 89 6.79 -9.12 -16.91
C ALA A 89 7.15 -10.43 -16.17
N PHE A 90 8.44 -10.62 -15.86
CA PHE A 90 8.89 -11.77 -15.07
C PHE A 90 8.33 -11.75 -13.65
N LEU A 91 8.30 -10.57 -12.99
CA LEU A 91 7.73 -10.43 -11.65
C LEU A 91 6.22 -10.73 -11.65
N ASP A 92 5.48 -10.26 -12.65
CA ASP A 92 4.04 -10.55 -12.80
C ASP A 92 3.79 -12.06 -13.00
N GLU A 93 4.62 -12.74 -13.80
CA GLU A 93 4.53 -14.18 -14.01
C GLU A 93 4.87 -14.96 -12.73
N LEU A 94 5.93 -14.58 -12.05
CA LEU A 94 6.34 -15.18 -10.77
C LEU A 94 5.23 -15.05 -9.72
N ASP A 95 4.64 -13.87 -9.59
CA ASP A 95 3.53 -13.60 -8.69
C ASP A 95 2.33 -14.50 -8.99
N LYS A 96 2.05 -14.72 -10.29
CA LYS A 96 0.96 -15.61 -10.72
C LYS A 96 1.23 -17.05 -10.31
N VAL A 97 2.43 -17.56 -10.58
CA VAL A 97 2.83 -18.93 -10.21
C VAL A 97 2.78 -19.11 -8.69
N VAL A 98 3.33 -18.18 -7.91
CA VAL A 98 3.29 -18.25 -6.45
C VAL A 98 1.85 -18.27 -5.93
N ARG A 99 0.97 -17.43 -6.49
CA ARG A 99 -0.46 -17.42 -6.11
C ARG A 99 -1.19 -18.72 -6.45
N GLU A 100 -0.85 -19.38 -7.56
CA GLU A 100 -1.44 -20.65 -7.95
C GLU A 100 -0.99 -21.79 -7.04
N GLU A 101 0.30 -21.87 -6.72
CA GLU A 101 0.88 -22.87 -5.82
C GLU A 101 0.38 -22.69 -4.36
N THR A 102 0.26 -21.45 -3.89
CA THR A 102 -0.18 -21.16 -2.52
C THR A 102 -1.68 -21.33 -2.30
N LYS A 103 -2.52 -21.34 -3.34
CA LYS A 103 -3.96 -21.64 -3.21
C LYS A 103 -4.26 -23.01 -2.64
N ASN A 104 -3.36 -23.97 -2.81
CA ASN A 104 -3.52 -25.34 -2.35
C ASN A 104 -2.94 -25.61 -0.95
N SER A 105 -2.22 -24.66 -0.35
CA SER A 105 -1.70 -24.78 1.00
C SER A 105 -2.78 -24.39 2.02
N SER A 106 -3.56 -25.35 2.48
CA SER A 106 -4.70 -25.18 3.39
C SER A 106 -4.31 -24.89 4.86
N VAL A 107 -3.06 -24.79 5.19
CA VAL A 107 -2.61 -24.50 6.57
C VAL A 107 -2.34 -23.02 6.70
N LYS A 108 -3.37 -22.26 7.06
CA LYS A 108 -3.18 -20.89 7.57
C LYS A 108 -2.57 -20.98 8.97
N THR A 109 -1.26 -21.10 9.04
CA THR A 109 -0.56 -20.91 10.31
C THR A 109 -0.67 -19.43 10.66
N PRO A 110 -1.14 -19.07 11.87
CA PRO A 110 -1.20 -17.68 12.28
C PRO A 110 0.24 -17.14 12.40
N TYR A 111 0.61 -16.20 11.56
CA TYR A 111 1.93 -15.59 11.60
C TYR A 111 1.85 -14.20 12.21
N ILE A 112 2.75 -13.99 13.16
CA ILE A 112 3.10 -12.66 13.67
C ILE A 112 4.53 -12.41 13.20
N TRP A 113 4.72 -11.34 12.44
CA TRP A 113 6.02 -10.96 11.92
C TRP A 113 6.55 -9.76 12.69
N LEU A 114 7.75 -9.91 13.24
CA LEU A 114 8.51 -8.80 13.80
C LEU A 114 9.23 -8.07 12.67
N ILE A 115 9.05 -6.76 12.59
CA ILE A 115 9.73 -5.88 11.63
C ILE A 115 10.67 -4.98 12.44
N GLU A 116 11.97 -5.16 12.28
CA GLU A 116 13.03 -4.50 13.07
C GLU A 116 13.57 -3.24 12.39
N ASN A 117 12.81 -2.40 11.83
CA ASN A 117 13.35 -1.19 11.21
C ASN A 117 12.21 -0.26 10.82
N SER A 118 12.29 1.00 11.21
CA SER A 118 11.26 2.02 10.90
C SER A 118 11.01 2.15 9.40
N GLU A 119 12.05 2.07 8.56
CA GLU A 119 11.94 2.13 7.11
C GLU A 119 11.11 0.95 6.55
N LYS A 120 11.41 -0.28 7.01
CA LYS A 120 10.65 -1.48 6.62
C LYS A 120 9.20 -1.46 7.14
N ILE A 121 8.98 -0.90 8.33
CA ILE A 121 7.62 -0.70 8.86
C ILE A 121 6.85 0.23 7.92
N LEU A 122 7.45 1.34 7.53
CA LEU A 122 6.83 2.31 6.63
C LEU A 122 6.58 1.73 5.23
N GLU A 123 7.52 0.95 4.69
CA GLU A 123 7.34 0.21 3.43
C GLU A 123 6.15 -0.74 3.52
N ARG A 124 6.06 -1.53 4.59
CA ARG A 124 4.93 -2.44 4.80
C ARG A 124 3.60 -1.69 4.96
N MET A 125 3.60 -0.54 5.63
CA MET A 125 2.40 0.32 5.69
C MET A 125 1.98 0.79 4.30
N LYS A 126 2.93 1.22 3.45
CA LYS A 126 2.67 1.64 2.06
C LYS A 126 2.05 0.50 1.24
N GLU A 127 2.56 -0.72 1.38
CA GLU A 127 2.02 -1.90 0.71
C GLU A 127 0.57 -2.16 1.14
N LEU A 128 0.29 -2.22 2.44
CA LEU A 128 -1.04 -2.49 2.96
C LEU A 128 -2.08 -1.44 2.54
N ILE A 129 -1.68 -0.16 2.52
CA ILE A 129 -2.56 0.92 2.05
C ILE A 129 -2.89 0.74 0.56
N THR A 130 -1.89 0.37 -0.25
CA THR A 130 -2.05 0.17 -1.71
C THR A 130 -2.89 -1.07 -2.03
N GLU A 131 -2.74 -2.15 -1.27
CA GLU A 131 -3.45 -3.41 -1.45
C GLU A 131 -4.92 -3.35 -0.99
N ALA A 132 -5.26 -2.37 -0.17
CA ALA A 132 -6.61 -2.22 0.38
C ALA A 132 -7.67 -2.07 -0.71
N LYS A 133 -8.79 -2.77 -0.54
CA LYS A 133 -9.92 -2.80 -1.49
C LYS A 133 -11.12 -2.00 -1.00
N TYR A 134 -11.28 -1.90 0.31
CA TYR A 134 -12.45 -1.29 0.95
C TYR A 134 -12.08 -0.15 1.89
N GLU A 135 -11.30 -0.42 2.94
CA GLU A 135 -11.01 0.56 3.97
C GLU A 135 -9.62 0.41 4.58
N VAL A 136 -9.07 1.52 5.00
CA VAL A 136 -7.86 1.59 5.82
C VAL A 136 -8.17 2.40 7.07
N ILE A 137 -7.92 1.80 8.23
CA ILE A 137 -8.10 2.40 9.55
C ILE A 137 -6.69 2.58 10.12
N LEU A 138 -6.33 3.81 10.49
CA LEU A 138 -4.97 4.06 10.94
C LEU A 138 -4.86 5.22 11.94
N SER A 139 -3.83 5.15 12.79
CA SER A 139 -3.34 6.24 13.62
C SER A 139 -1.88 6.50 13.30
N LEU A 140 -1.52 7.75 13.05
CA LEU A 140 -0.18 8.12 12.60
C LEU A 140 0.35 9.33 13.34
N ARG A 141 1.65 9.31 13.67
CA ARG A 141 2.44 10.47 14.06
C ARG A 141 2.74 11.32 12.83
N LYS A 142 3.13 12.56 13.10
CA LYS A 142 3.43 13.55 12.07
C LYS A 142 4.41 13.03 11.02
N GLU A 143 5.53 12.44 11.45
CA GLU A 143 6.62 11.98 10.58
C GLU A 143 6.13 10.91 9.59
N ASN A 144 5.44 9.90 10.09
CA ASN A 144 4.90 8.82 9.26
C ASN A 144 3.73 9.29 8.38
N LEU A 145 2.94 10.25 8.86
CA LEU A 145 1.88 10.85 8.05
C LEU A 145 2.46 11.64 6.86
N GLU A 146 3.55 12.39 7.04
CA GLU A 146 4.23 13.10 5.96
C GLU A 146 4.71 12.13 4.86
N GLU A 147 5.32 11.02 5.27
CA GLU A 147 5.81 9.97 4.35
C GLU A 147 4.68 9.23 3.61
N LEU A 148 3.54 9.04 4.26
CA LEU A 148 2.38 8.33 3.71
C LEU A 148 1.39 9.24 2.98
N LEU A 149 1.56 10.56 3.05
CA LEU A 149 0.61 11.55 2.53
C LEU A 149 0.21 11.30 1.08
N LYS A 150 1.19 11.06 0.21
CA LYS A 150 0.95 10.87 -1.22
C LYS A 150 0.11 9.61 -1.49
N ILE A 151 0.42 8.51 -0.81
CA ILE A 151 -0.29 7.24 -1.02
C ILE A 151 -1.71 7.30 -0.44
N LEU A 152 -1.89 7.88 0.75
CA LEU A 152 -3.21 8.09 1.35
C LEU A 152 -4.11 8.92 0.44
N ASN A 153 -3.58 10.01 -0.11
CA ASN A 153 -4.33 10.85 -1.05
C ASN A 153 -4.71 10.11 -2.34
N ASN A 154 -3.83 9.27 -2.87
CA ASN A 154 -4.10 8.47 -4.06
C ASN A 154 -5.19 7.44 -3.79
N GLU A 155 -5.11 6.70 -2.69
CA GLU A 155 -6.10 5.67 -2.37
C GLU A 155 -7.47 6.26 -2.00
N ALA A 156 -7.50 7.42 -1.35
CA ALA A 156 -8.74 8.16 -1.14
C ALA A 156 -9.42 8.56 -2.47
N ARG A 157 -8.63 8.97 -3.50
CA ARG A 157 -9.15 9.24 -4.86
C ARG A 157 -9.68 7.97 -5.56
N ARG A 158 -9.10 6.80 -5.28
CA ARG A 158 -9.57 5.48 -5.75
C ARG A 158 -10.84 5.02 -5.02
N GLY A 159 -11.34 5.81 -4.08
CA GLY A 159 -12.56 5.54 -3.34
C GLY A 159 -12.38 4.56 -2.18
N ILE A 160 -11.14 4.32 -1.73
CA ILE A 160 -10.88 3.60 -0.48
C ILE A 160 -11.31 4.50 0.68
N THR A 161 -12.05 3.95 1.62
CA THR A 161 -12.41 4.69 2.84
C THR A 161 -11.21 4.70 3.78
N ILE A 162 -10.71 5.89 4.10
CA ILE A 162 -9.60 6.06 5.02
C ILE A 162 -10.11 6.75 6.28
N ALA A 163 -9.92 6.09 7.42
CA ALA A 163 -10.25 6.59 8.76
C ALA A 163 -8.94 6.81 9.53
N LEU A 164 -8.50 8.07 9.59
CA LEU A 164 -7.22 8.48 10.17
C LEU A 164 -7.42 9.15 11.53
N VAL A 165 -6.62 8.75 12.51
CA VAL A 165 -6.44 9.50 13.76
C VAL A 165 -5.05 10.11 13.78
N THR A 166 -4.97 11.42 14.03
CA THR A 166 -3.73 12.16 14.20
C THR A 166 -3.51 12.52 15.67
N PHE A 167 -2.28 12.87 16.02
CA PHE A 167 -1.88 13.23 17.37
C PHE A 167 -1.65 14.74 17.52
N PRO A 168 -1.40 15.26 18.75
CA PRO A 168 -1.34 16.70 19.01
C PRO A 168 -0.25 17.45 18.22
N ASP A 169 0.86 16.77 17.90
CA ASP A 169 2.00 17.29 17.13
C ASP A 169 1.73 17.47 15.65
N THR A 170 0.64 16.91 15.14
CA THR A 170 0.22 17.06 13.74
C THR A 170 -0.33 18.47 13.51
N GLY A 171 0.40 19.28 12.73
CA GLY A 171 0.00 20.64 12.39
C GLY A 171 -1.17 20.70 11.40
N GLU A 172 -1.91 21.80 11.43
CA GLU A 172 -3.03 22.06 10.52
C GLU A 172 -2.61 22.07 9.04
N ASP A 173 -1.41 22.58 8.76
CA ASP A 173 -0.85 22.62 7.40
C ASP A 173 -0.72 21.21 6.78
N LEU A 174 -0.33 20.21 7.56
CA LEU A 174 -0.23 18.84 7.10
C LEU A 174 -1.61 18.25 6.88
N ILE A 175 -2.55 18.50 7.79
CA ILE A 175 -3.94 18.05 7.67
C ILE A 175 -4.59 18.66 6.42
N ALA A 176 -4.35 19.94 6.12
CA ALA A 176 -4.90 20.61 4.95
C ALA A 176 -4.40 20.04 3.61
N ARG A 177 -3.29 19.32 3.60
CA ARG A 177 -2.74 18.63 2.42
C ARG A 177 -3.37 17.26 2.16
N LEU A 178 -4.15 16.74 3.10
CA LEU A 178 -4.87 15.48 2.94
C LEU A 178 -6.08 15.64 2.03
N ASN A 179 -6.42 14.56 1.31
CA ASN A 179 -7.62 14.52 0.47
C ASN A 179 -8.87 14.74 1.36
N PRO A 180 -9.80 15.64 1.00
CA PRO A 180 -10.96 15.95 1.81
C PRO A 180 -11.89 14.75 2.06
N ASN A 181 -11.79 13.69 1.26
CA ASN A 181 -12.54 12.45 1.47
C ASN A 181 -11.98 11.57 2.61
N ILE A 182 -10.79 11.87 3.12
CA ILE A 182 -10.24 11.16 4.29
C ILE A 182 -11.01 11.62 5.54
N VAL A 183 -11.50 10.66 6.30
CA VAL A 183 -12.12 10.92 7.60
C VAL A 183 -11.00 11.08 8.62
N ILE A 184 -10.94 12.24 9.26
CA ILE A 184 -9.85 12.61 10.15
C ILE A 184 -10.39 12.92 11.54
N LYS A 185 -9.83 12.26 12.53
CA LYS A 185 -9.98 12.63 13.94
C LYS A 185 -8.64 13.06 14.53
N LYS A 186 -8.66 13.93 15.51
CA LYS A 186 -7.50 14.33 16.30
C LYS A 186 -7.67 13.87 17.73
N ARG A 187 -6.63 13.30 18.31
CA ARG A 187 -6.59 12.85 19.70
C ARG A 187 -5.71 13.79 20.52
N ASP A 188 -6.10 14.10 21.76
CA ASP A 188 -5.33 15.02 22.63
C ASP A 188 -4.07 14.37 23.22
N GLY A 189 -3.97 13.06 23.24
CA GLY A 189 -2.81 12.33 23.75
C GLY A 189 -2.22 11.38 22.72
N ILE A 190 -0.94 11.06 22.89
CA ILE A 190 -0.24 10.09 22.04
C ILE A 190 -0.73 8.67 22.33
N ALA A 191 -0.89 7.86 21.30
CA ALA A 191 -1.16 6.43 21.36
C ALA A 191 -0.26 5.69 20.39
N SER A 192 -0.39 4.35 20.35
CA SER A 192 0.34 3.54 19.36
C SER A 192 -0.11 3.87 17.95
N GLU A 193 0.83 3.81 17.01
CA GLU A 193 0.49 3.81 15.60
C GLU A 193 -0.02 2.44 15.19
N VAL A 194 -1.20 2.43 14.63
CA VAL A 194 -1.89 1.24 14.17
C VAL A 194 -2.32 1.44 12.73
N LEU A 195 -2.20 0.41 11.92
CA LEU A 195 -2.82 0.34 10.60
C LEU A 195 -3.55 -0.97 10.46
N ILE A 196 -4.80 -0.91 10.00
CA ILE A 196 -5.62 -2.08 9.69
C ILE A 196 -6.21 -1.89 8.30
N ALA A 197 -5.92 -2.81 7.38
CA ALA A 197 -6.45 -2.82 6.03
C ALA A 197 -7.51 -3.91 5.86
N ASP A 198 -8.69 -3.55 5.36
CA ASP A 198 -9.80 -4.44 5.04
C ASP A 198 -10.15 -5.45 6.15
N ARG A 199 -9.84 -5.12 7.41
CA ARG A 199 -10.01 -5.99 8.58
C ARG A 199 -9.34 -7.37 8.44
N SER A 200 -8.32 -7.49 7.60
CA SER A 200 -7.63 -8.75 7.30
C SER A 200 -6.14 -8.74 7.59
N LYS A 201 -5.53 -7.56 7.54
CA LYS A 201 -4.10 -7.34 7.77
C LYS A 201 -3.91 -6.13 8.68
N GLY A 202 -2.90 -6.17 9.54
CA GLY A 202 -2.62 -5.05 10.43
C GLY A 202 -1.16 -4.90 10.81
N ILE A 203 -0.81 -3.69 11.18
CA ILE A 203 0.49 -3.33 11.75
C ILE A 203 0.24 -2.58 13.05
N LEU A 204 0.98 -2.97 14.08
CA LEU A 204 1.18 -2.20 15.29
C LEU A 204 2.63 -1.71 15.30
N ASN A 205 2.83 -0.41 15.17
CA ASN A 205 4.15 0.20 15.33
C ASN A 205 4.37 0.53 16.79
N ALA A 206 5.25 -0.23 17.43
CA ALA A 206 5.60 -0.07 18.84
C ALA A 206 6.89 0.75 18.94
N GLU A 207 6.76 2.04 19.21
CA GLU A 207 7.90 2.86 19.57
C GLU A 207 8.26 2.59 21.03
N ASN A 208 9.42 2.00 21.25
CA ASN A 208 9.93 1.77 22.59
C ASN A 208 10.85 2.93 23.01
N SER A 209 10.73 3.38 24.25
CA SER A 209 11.63 4.38 24.87
C SER A 209 13.12 3.95 24.88
N SER A 210 13.43 2.72 24.53
CA SER A 210 14.77 2.12 24.50
C SER A 210 15.47 2.14 23.14
N LYS A 211 15.15 3.05 22.23
CA LYS A 211 15.82 3.25 20.91
C LYS A 211 15.65 2.13 19.87
N THR A 212 14.92 1.07 20.12
CA THR A 212 14.61 0.05 19.12
C THR A 212 13.17 0.19 18.66
N ASN A 213 12.97 0.78 17.48
CA ASN A 213 11.67 0.80 16.83
C ASN A 213 11.42 -0.56 16.18
N TYR A 214 10.34 -1.21 16.55
CA TYR A 214 9.88 -2.42 15.90
C TYR A 214 8.39 -2.36 15.60
N GLY A 215 7.99 -3.03 14.54
CA GLY A 215 6.60 -3.21 14.16
C GLY A 215 6.20 -4.67 14.27
N LEU A 216 4.94 -4.91 14.61
CA LEU A 216 4.32 -6.23 14.57
C LEU A 216 3.32 -6.24 13.42
N TYR A 217 3.52 -7.13 12.46
CA TYR A 217 2.62 -7.35 11.35
C TYR A 217 1.79 -8.61 11.57
N PHE A 218 0.49 -8.54 11.30
CA PHE A 218 -0.47 -9.59 11.55
C PHE A 218 -1.33 -9.86 10.31
N GLU A 219 -1.56 -11.15 10.05
CA GLU A 219 -2.60 -11.64 9.11
C GLU A 219 -3.59 -12.59 9.81
N GLU A 220 -3.49 -12.69 11.13
CA GLU A 220 -4.29 -13.58 11.94
C GLU A 220 -5.59 -12.87 12.39
N ASP A 221 -6.71 -13.54 12.15
CA ASP A 221 -8.06 -12.98 12.24
C ASP A 221 -8.43 -12.52 13.66
N GLU A 222 -8.02 -13.29 14.72
CA GLU A 222 -8.33 -12.93 16.11
C GLU A 222 -7.49 -11.75 16.59
N ILE A 223 -6.21 -11.69 16.18
CA ILE A 223 -5.32 -10.58 16.54
C ILE A 223 -5.78 -9.30 15.85
N ILE A 224 -6.16 -9.39 14.57
CA ILE A 224 -6.75 -8.25 13.84
C ILE A 224 -8.04 -7.78 14.54
N HIS A 225 -8.85 -8.70 15.04
CA HIS A 225 -10.05 -8.35 15.78
C HIS A 225 -9.73 -7.61 17.09
N ILE A 226 -8.74 -8.09 17.85
CA ILE A 226 -8.26 -7.44 19.09
C ILE A 226 -7.70 -6.05 18.75
N LEU A 227 -6.88 -5.94 17.70
CA LEU A 227 -6.29 -4.68 17.28
C LEU A 227 -7.36 -3.67 16.85
N ASN A 228 -8.39 -4.13 16.13
CA ASN A 228 -9.52 -3.31 15.71
C ASN A 228 -10.35 -2.82 16.92
N TYR A 229 -10.56 -3.68 17.91
CA TYR A 229 -11.22 -3.31 19.16
C TYR A 229 -10.41 -2.28 19.95
N TYR A 230 -9.09 -2.49 20.08
CA TYR A 230 -8.17 -1.54 20.69
C TYR A 230 -8.21 -0.19 19.97
N PHE A 231 -8.12 -0.20 18.64
CA PHE A 231 -8.17 1.03 17.85
C PHE A 231 -9.47 1.79 18.09
N TYR A 232 -10.62 1.13 18.00
CA TYR A 232 -11.91 1.79 18.19
C TYR A 232 -12.03 2.40 19.58
N HIS A 233 -11.82 1.62 20.64
CA HIS A 233 -12.08 2.07 22.02
C HIS A 233 -11.02 2.99 22.59
N THR A 234 -9.76 2.77 22.23
CA THR A 234 -8.64 3.49 22.83
C THR A 234 -8.17 4.67 22.00
N ILE A 235 -8.30 4.58 20.68
CA ILE A 235 -7.76 5.60 19.74
C ILE A 235 -8.89 6.41 19.13
N TRP A 236 -9.87 5.75 18.48
CA TRP A 236 -10.90 6.42 17.69
C TRP A 236 -11.96 7.11 18.54
N TRP A 237 -12.54 6.41 19.48
CA TRP A 237 -13.67 6.92 20.27
C TRP A 237 -13.34 8.16 21.11
N PRO A 238 -12.18 8.25 21.80
CA PRO A 238 -11.82 9.45 22.58
C PRO A 238 -11.31 10.61 21.74
N SER A 239 -11.26 10.48 20.41
CA SER A 239 -10.80 11.52 19.48
C SER A 239 -11.96 12.33 18.91
N PHE A 240 -11.72 13.59 18.57
CA PHE A 240 -12.73 14.49 17.96
C PHE A 240 -12.53 14.63 16.46
N TYR A 241 -13.64 14.82 15.72
CA TYR A 241 -13.61 14.97 14.27
C TYR A 241 -13.00 16.30 13.83
N ILE A 242 -12.10 16.23 12.83
CA ILE A 242 -11.70 17.35 11.99
C ILE A 242 -12.46 17.28 10.67
N THR A 243 -12.51 16.12 10.06
CA THR A 243 -13.36 15.83 8.88
C THR A 243 -14.17 14.57 9.14
N ASP A 244 -15.46 14.60 8.84
CA ASP A 244 -16.37 13.47 9.04
C ASP A 244 -16.66 12.71 7.73
N PHE A 245 -17.54 11.72 7.79
CA PHE A 245 -17.89 10.89 6.64
C PHE A 245 -18.66 11.63 5.55
N THR A 246 -19.27 12.78 5.85
CA THR A 246 -20.17 13.48 4.93
C THR A 246 -19.47 14.20 3.77
N ASN A 247 -18.14 14.26 3.80
CA ASN A 247 -17.34 14.79 2.69
C ASN A 247 -17.35 13.90 1.42
N SER A 248 -17.90 12.71 1.50
CA SER A 248 -18.13 11.84 0.34
C SER A 248 -19.48 11.15 0.45
N ASN A 249 -20.23 11.12 -0.62
CA ASN A 249 -21.53 10.45 -0.67
C ASN A 249 -21.44 8.92 -0.84
N SER A 250 -20.23 8.39 -1.05
CA SER A 250 -20.03 6.95 -1.20
C SER A 250 -18.84 6.49 -0.35
N ARG A 251 -19.03 5.41 0.40
CA ARG A 251 -18.00 4.82 1.26
C ARG A 251 -17.94 3.32 1.09
N LYS A 252 -16.76 2.79 0.79
CA LYS A 252 -16.50 1.36 0.90
C LYS A 252 -16.29 1.02 2.37
N ILE A 253 -16.76 -0.13 2.82
CA ILE A 253 -16.72 -0.55 4.23
C ILE A 253 -16.49 -2.06 4.36
N SER A 254 -15.79 -2.47 5.40
CA SER A 254 -15.65 -3.87 5.83
C SER A 254 -15.84 -4.04 7.35
N THR A 255 -15.93 -2.93 8.09
CA THR A 255 -16.03 -2.91 9.56
C THR A 255 -17.37 -2.37 10.01
N ALA A 256 -18.04 -3.09 10.93
CA ALA A 256 -19.38 -2.72 11.40
C ALA A 256 -19.40 -1.42 12.22
N TRP A 257 -18.40 -1.17 13.07
CA TRP A 257 -18.36 0.08 13.84
C TRP A 257 -18.13 1.29 12.93
N LEU A 258 -17.23 1.17 11.92
CA LEU A 258 -17.01 2.24 10.96
C LEU A 258 -18.27 2.53 10.12
N THR A 259 -19.02 1.45 9.79
CA THR A 259 -20.33 1.57 9.14
C THR A 259 -21.32 2.36 10.02
N CYS A 260 -21.41 2.04 11.32
CA CYS A 260 -22.29 2.76 12.24
C CYS A 260 -21.90 4.23 12.38
N GLU A 261 -20.61 4.55 12.48
CA GLU A 261 -20.09 5.92 12.52
C GLU A 261 -20.44 6.70 11.23
N ALA A 262 -20.22 6.09 10.07
CA ALA A 262 -20.57 6.70 8.78
C ALA A 262 -22.08 6.97 8.67
N VAL A 263 -22.89 5.98 9.00
CA VAL A 263 -24.36 6.12 8.99
C VAL A 263 -24.83 7.19 9.97
N SER A 264 -24.22 7.25 11.16
CA SER A 264 -24.52 8.30 12.15
C SER A 264 -24.23 9.69 11.57
N SER A 265 -23.05 9.89 11.00
CA SER A 265 -22.66 11.16 10.39
C SER A 265 -23.60 11.58 9.27
N TYR A 266 -23.97 10.67 8.38
CA TYR A 266 -24.94 10.97 7.29
C TYR A 266 -26.32 11.31 7.83
N LYS A 267 -26.83 10.56 8.81
CA LYS A 267 -28.15 10.81 9.38
C LYS A 267 -28.24 12.11 10.15
N THR A 268 -27.17 12.53 10.82
CA THR A 268 -27.09 13.85 11.48
C THR A 268 -27.25 15.00 10.46
N LYS A 269 -26.86 14.79 9.20
CA LYS A 269 -27.09 15.73 8.09
C LYS A 269 -28.42 15.51 7.36
N GLY A 270 -29.29 14.66 7.87
CA GLY A 270 -30.61 14.37 7.26
C GLY A 270 -30.52 13.48 5.98
N MET A 271 -29.39 12.87 5.72
CA MET A 271 -29.18 12.06 4.52
C MET A 271 -29.74 10.65 4.68
N ARG A 272 -30.32 10.13 3.60
CA ARG A 272 -30.73 8.74 3.50
C ARG A 272 -29.56 7.86 3.08
N VAL A 273 -29.34 6.74 3.78
CA VAL A 273 -28.21 5.83 3.51
C VAL A 273 -28.73 4.52 2.93
N THR A 274 -28.26 4.19 1.73
CA THR A 274 -28.45 2.90 1.09
C THR A 274 -27.14 2.13 1.06
N ALA A 275 -27.21 0.79 1.02
CA ALA A 275 -26.02 -0.05 1.04
C ALA A 275 -26.14 -1.23 0.08
N LYS A 276 -25.02 -1.60 -0.53
CA LYS A 276 -24.80 -2.89 -1.21
C LYS A 276 -23.75 -3.64 -0.41
N LEU A 277 -24.14 -4.76 0.20
CA LEU A 277 -23.34 -5.48 1.18
C LEU A 277 -23.15 -6.93 0.79
N ARG A 278 -21.96 -7.46 1.00
CA ARG A 278 -21.69 -8.88 1.10
C ARG A 278 -21.77 -9.28 2.56
N LEU A 279 -22.66 -10.18 2.89
CA LEU A 279 -22.99 -10.60 4.24
C LEU A 279 -22.80 -12.11 4.40
N LYS A 280 -22.35 -12.53 5.59
CA LYS A 280 -22.37 -13.95 5.98
C LYS A 280 -23.57 -14.21 6.89
N MET A 281 -24.44 -15.17 6.51
CA MET A 281 -25.64 -15.59 7.22
C MET A 281 -25.54 -17.10 7.48
N GLY A 282 -25.18 -17.49 8.70
CA GLY A 282 -24.75 -18.86 8.96
C GLY A 282 -23.49 -19.20 8.16
N ASP A 283 -23.54 -20.23 7.34
CA ASP A 283 -22.43 -20.65 6.47
C ASP A 283 -22.52 -20.07 5.05
N GLU A 284 -23.60 -19.40 4.70
CA GLU A 284 -23.81 -18.84 3.38
C GLU A 284 -23.37 -17.38 3.31
N GLU A 285 -22.78 -17.00 2.17
CA GLU A 285 -22.51 -15.62 1.83
C GLU A 285 -23.51 -15.11 0.79
N LYS A 286 -24.12 -13.94 1.09
CA LYS A 286 -25.15 -13.34 0.23
C LYS A 286 -24.88 -11.87 -0.04
N ASP A 287 -25.15 -11.46 -1.28
CA ASP A 287 -25.19 -10.05 -1.65
C ASP A 287 -26.57 -9.47 -1.35
N MET A 288 -26.62 -8.41 -0.59
CA MET A 288 -27.86 -7.73 -0.23
C MET A 288 -27.79 -6.23 -0.48
N THR A 289 -28.90 -5.69 -0.96
CA THR A 289 -29.05 -4.26 -1.18
C THR A 289 -30.27 -3.75 -0.41
N GLY A 290 -30.12 -2.63 0.25
CA GLY A 290 -31.24 -2.03 1.01
C GLY A 290 -30.88 -0.67 1.59
N GLU A 291 -31.82 -0.16 2.39
CA GLU A 291 -31.62 1.07 3.15
C GLU A 291 -31.19 0.74 4.58
N ILE A 292 -30.22 1.47 5.12
CA ILE A 292 -29.88 1.36 6.53
C ILE A 292 -30.85 2.21 7.35
N SER A 293 -31.84 1.54 7.91
CA SER A 293 -32.96 2.20 8.61
C SER A 293 -32.58 2.68 10.01
N GLN A 294 -31.72 1.94 10.72
CA GLN A 294 -31.36 2.19 12.11
C GLN A 294 -29.96 1.68 12.42
N ILE A 295 -29.31 2.29 13.39
CA ILE A 295 -28.11 1.78 14.05
C ILE A 295 -28.39 1.55 15.54
N SER A 296 -27.70 0.60 16.16
CA SER A 296 -27.72 0.32 17.60
C SER A 296 -26.30 0.08 18.06
N VAL A 297 -25.77 1.02 18.82
CA VAL A 297 -24.41 0.96 19.37
C VAL A 297 -24.53 0.77 20.87
N VAL A 298 -23.93 -0.29 21.39
CA VAL A 298 -23.75 -0.52 22.84
C VAL A 298 -22.26 -0.42 23.10
N PRO A 299 -21.79 0.67 23.74
CA PRO A 299 -20.38 0.89 24.00
C PRO A 299 -19.71 -0.31 24.67
N GLY A 300 -18.53 -0.70 24.19
CA GLY A 300 -17.80 -1.85 24.72
C GLY A 300 -18.35 -3.23 24.34
N LEU A 301 -19.52 -3.31 23.69
CA LEU A 301 -20.18 -4.58 23.40
C LEU A 301 -20.42 -4.82 21.91
N ARG A 302 -21.15 -3.93 21.23
CA ARG A 302 -21.55 -4.20 19.84
C ARG A 302 -21.87 -2.94 19.04
N HIS A 303 -21.68 -3.08 17.73
CA HIS A 303 -22.12 -2.14 16.70
C HIS A 303 -23.00 -2.90 15.72
N THR A 304 -24.29 -2.60 15.72
CA THR A 304 -25.30 -3.24 14.88
C THR A 304 -25.98 -2.19 14.02
N PHE A 305 -26.18 -2.48 12.76
CA PHE A 305 -27.05 -1.69 11.89
C PHE A 305 -28.13 -2.56 11.27
N TYR A 306 -29.24 -1.95 10.88
CA TYR A 306 -30.40 -2.66 10.34
C TYR A 306 -30.59 -2.31 8.87
N LEU A 307 -30.47 -3.33 8.01
CA LEU A 307 -30.71 -3.23 6.58
C LEU A 307 -32.16 -3.60 6.26
N LYS A 308 -32.90 -2.65 5.68
CA LYS A 308 -34.23 -2.86 5.15
C LYS A 308 -34.13 -3.16 3.65
N SER A 309 -34.36 -4.43 3.30
CA SER A 309 -34.36 -4.92 1.91
C SER A 309 -35.77 -5.29 1.45
N ARG A 310 -35.91 -5.75 0.21
CA ARG A 310 -37.19 -6.28 -0.30
C ARG A 310 -37.66 -7.52 0.45
N SER A 311 -36.75 -8.31 0.99
CA SER A 311 -37.04 -9.56 1.75
C SER A 311 -37.28 -9.31 3.25
N GLY A 312 -37.30 -8.06 3.70
CA GLY A 312 -37.52 -7.70 5.09
C GLY A 312 -36.36 -6.94 5.72
N ARG A 313 -36.40 -6.82 7.04
CA ARG A 313 -35.38 -6.12 7.85
C ARG A 313 -34.50 -7.14 8.53
N ILE A 314 -33.18 -6.98 8.39
CA ILE A 314 -32.18 -7.81 9.04
C ILE A 314 -31.23 -6.95 9.87
N SER A 315 -30.73 -7.51 10.98
CA SER A 315 -29.66 -6.93 11.78
C SER A 315 -28.32 -7.41 11.26
N VAL A 316 -27.35 -6.50 11.15
CA VAL A 316 -25.99 -6.80 10.68
C VAL A 316 -24.99 -6.32 11.71
N GLY A 317 -24.09 -7.21 12.11
CA GLY A 317 -23.02 -6.93 13.06
C GLY A 317 -21.63 -7.16 12.48
N GLY A 318 -20.63 -7.04 13.36
CA GLY A 318 -19.23 -7.31 13.05
C GLY A 318 -18.83 -8.78 13.08
N LYS A 319 -17.53 -9.06 13.23
CA LYS A 319 -16.96 -10.42 13.24
C LYS A 319 -17.57 -11.31 14.34
N THR A 320 -17.81 -10.76 15.50
CA THR A 320 -18.36 -11.47 16.67
C THR A 320 -19.88 -11.42 16.76
N ALA A 321 -20.57 -11.06 15.67
CA ALA A 321 -22.03 -11.05 15.63
C ALA A 321 -22.59 -12.44 15.94
N ARG A 322 -23.21 -12.58 17.13
CA ARG A 322 -23.90 -13.80 17.59
C ARG A 322 -25.38 -13.59 17.77
N PHE A 323 -25.81 -12.34 17.88
CA PHE A 323 -27.21 -11.93 18.11
C PHE A 323 -27.83 -11.31 16.88
N GLU A 324 -27.03 -10.93 15.91
CA GLU A 324 -27.45 -10.37 14.63
C GLU A 324 -27.76 -11.47 13.64
N ASN A 325 -28.63 -11.15 12.66
CA ASN A 325 -29.00 -12.10 11.59
C ASN A 325 -27.85 -12.34 10.61
N ALA A 326 -26.93 -11.38 10.48
CA ALA A 326 -25.83 -11.44 9.52
C ALA A 326 -24.57 -10.77 10.05
N ARG A 327 -23.43 -11.21 9.52
CA ARG A 327 -22.12 -10.60 9.71
C ARG A 327 -21.72 -9.85 8.45
N LEU A 328 -21.27 -8.60 8.61
CA LEU A 328 -20.70 -7.83 7.52
C LEU A 328 -19.36 -8.42 7.09
N LEU A 329 -19.21 -8.67 5.80
CA LEU A 329 -17.93 -8.97 5.15
C LEU A 329 -17.35 -7.69 4.56
N TYR A 330 -18.05 -7.09 3.62
CA TYR A 330 -17.71 -5.80 2.99
C TYR A 330 -18.91 -5.21 2.24
N GLY A 331 -18.78 -3.99 1.81
CA GLY A 331 -19.80 -3.36 0.99
C GLY A 331 -19.55 -1.91 0.63
N VAL A 332 -20.56 -1.27 0.13
CA VAL A 332 -20.56 0.16 -0.24
C VAL A 332 -21.80 0.82 0.33
N LEU A 333 -21.59 1.92 1.03
CA LEU A 333 -22.62 2.86 1.46
C LEU A 333 -22.78 3.96 0.42
N ASN A 334 -24.02 4.39 0.18
CA ASN A 334 -24.35 5.56 -0.62
C ASN A 334 -25.33 6.42 0.15
N ALA A 335 -24.97 7.68 0.36
CA ALA A 335 -25.79 8.67 1.05
C ALA A 335 -26.37 9.68 0.05
N LYS A 336 -27.64 10.06 0.25
CA LYS A 336 -28.36 11.02 -0.59
C LYS A 336 -29.21 11.93 0.27
#